data_98fe084718d6fa660f5b195c74c6b0de
#
_entry.id   98fe084718d6fa660f5b195c74c6b0de
#
_cell.length_a   1.000
_cell.length_b   1.000
_cell.length_c   1.000
_cell.angle_alpha   90.00
_cell.angle_beta   90.00
_cell.angle_gamma   90.00
#
_symmetry.space_group_name_H-M   'P 1'
#
loop_
_entity.id
_entity.type
_entity.pdbx_description
1 polymer ?
#
loop_
_entity_poly.entity_id
_entity_poly.type
_entity_poly.pdbx_seq_one_letter_code
_entity_poly.pdbx_strand_id
1 'polypeptide(L)'
;MNISCYIQLYSIKTTKIVVIYILILYFEHLQIQYIEFIVLFKICFGDNTMNKRGAISELPTHEVVNMPPYIGDQDLWKNDQALREWSLAQGGESHTDHLAKVGSLAGLDETFEKAKQANKNSPELQAFDRNGMRIDAVEFHPTYHDLMDLAISNQVHNFAWHNEGEGGHLGQSVLTYMFSQPEGGVMCPMAMSYSVVPSLRSTPGIEAEWMPRLMSNNYDPRDIPAVEKTGVLIGMFMTEKQGGSDVRSISTFAVPIEKNEGIGASYLLKGHKFFCSAPMCDAFLVLAKTKGHGVSCFLVPRWRPDGTRNNLFIQRLKDKLGNRSNASSEIEFQDTFGTMVGEEGRGIKTIIDMVIGNRLYCAMSSAGIMRQALVQAIHHTSHRSAFQKRLVQQPLMQNVLADMAIEVEGALSMGLRVARAMDNMDDPAEAALARVGTAVAKYWNTKRCPSLVFEALECHGGPGYIEDSIMPRLYREAPLNSIWEGSGNIMGLDVLRAITREPNTIGFFLAEVEKGRDNHPNLDKAIKELRLELTETNLAESKMRLITEMMALTLQGALLSIHAPKYVSEAFCLSRLGGRYTGSFGTLPNSCDLENIIERAYKAS
;
A
#
# COMPACT_ATOMS: atom_id res chain seq x y z
N MET A 1 31.50 -51.35 9.63
CA MET A 1 32.58 -50.91 8.71
C MET A 1 32.70 -49.41 8.81
N ASN A 2 33.78 -48.93 9.40
CA ASN A 2 34.05 -47.50 9.58
C ASN A 2 34.36 -46.87 8.23
N ILE A 3 33.51 -45.91 7.82
CA ILE A 3 33.81 -45.05 6.69
C ILE A 3 34.32 -43.74 7.28
N SER A 4 35.64 -43.66 7.41
CA SER A 4 36.35 -42.41 7.62
C SER A 4 36.57 -41.80 6.25
N CYS A 5 35.73 -40.85 5.85
CA CYS A 5 35.84 -40.22 4.56
C CYS A 5 36.57 -38.89 4.69
N TYR A 6 37.73 -38.80 4.08
CA TYR A 6 38.49 -37.58 3.87
C TYR A 6 37.66 -36.54 3.10
N ILE A 7 37.40 -35.41 3.72
CA ILE A 7 36.98 -34.21 2.99
C ILE A 7 38.05 -33.15 3.23
N GLN A 8 38.90 -32.96 2.25
CA GLN A 8 39.76 -31.79 2.14
C GLN A 8 38.99 -30.69 1.41
N LEU A 9 38.65 -29.63 2.12
CA LEU A 9 37.97 -28.46 1.57
C LEU A 9 38.94 -27.62 0.74
N TYR A 10 38.81 -27.66 -0.57
CA TYR A 10 39.39 -26.67 -1.47
C TYR A 10 38.31 -25.65 -1.85
N SER A 11 38.60 -24.39 -1.57
CA SER A 11 37.76 -23.23 -1.83
C SER A 11 37.89 -22.76 -3.29
N ILE A 12 36.94 -23.11 -4.15
CA ILE A 12 36.71 -22.40 -5.43
C ILE A 12 35.20 -22.47 -5.76
N LYS A 13 34.59 -21.33 -6.14
CA LYS A 13 33.14 -21.16 -6.36
C LYS A 13 32.48 -22.10 -7.41
N THR A 14 33.24 -22.68 -8.29
CA THR A 14 32.79 -23.64 -9.32
C THR A 14 32.58 -25.06 -8.80
N THR A 15 33.16 -25.43 -7.69
CA THR A 15 33.14 -26.78 -7.14
C THR A 15 31.83 -27.12 -6.42
N LYS A 16 31.08 -26.13 -5.95
CA LYS A 16 29.82 -26.36 -5.21
C LYS A 16 28.71 -26.97 -6.11
N ILE A 17 28.61 -26.58 -7.38
CA ILE A 17 27.60 -27.11 -8.31
C ILE A 17 27.89 -28.57 -8.66
N VAL A 18 29.15 -28.94 -8.86
CA VAL A 18 29.56 -30.31 -9.17
C VAL A 18 29.34 -31.24 -7.99
N VAL A 19 29.62 -30.80 -6.76
CA VAL A 19 29.40 -31.59 -5.53
C VAL A 19 27.90 -31.80 -5.28
N ILE A 20 27.04 -30.82 -5.55
CA ILE A 20 25.58 -30.95 -5.45
C ILE A 20 25.06 -31.98 -6.47
N TYR A 21 25.57 -31.97 -7.70
CA TYR A 21 25.16 -32.94 -8.74
C TYR A 21 25.61 -34.36 -8.40
N ILE A 22 26.80 -34.54 -7.87
CA ILE A 22 27.31 -35.85 -7.43
C ILE A 22 26.54 -36.37 -6.21
N LEU A 23 26.15 -35.49 -5.27
CA LEU A 23 25.31 -35.87 -4.13
C LEU A 23 23.89 -36.25 -4.57
N ILE A 24 23.27 -35.54 -5.49
CA ILE A 24 21.94 -35.89 -6.02
C ILE A 24 21.97 -37.25 -6.70
N LEU A 25 22.95 -37.55 -7.55
CA LEU A 25 23.11 -38.85 -8.21
C LEU A 25 23.39 -40.00 -7.23
N TYR A 26 24.08 -39.72 -6.10
CA TYR A 26 24.37 -40.72 -5.08
C TYR A 26 23.14 -41.04 -4.21
N PHE A 27 22.25 -40.05 -3.98
CA PHE A 27 21.02 -40.20 -3.20
C PHE A 27 19.88 -40.85 -3.98
N GLU A 28 19.78 -40.63 -5.31
CA GLU A 28 18.86 -41.39 -6.17
C GLU A 28 19.11 -42.90 -6.14
N HIS A 29 20.38 -43.31 -5.89
CA HIS A 29 20.74 -44.73 -5.80
C HIS A 29 20.45 -45.38 -4.44
N LEU A 30 20.24 -44.58 -3.37
CA LEU A 30 20.06 -45.03 -1.99
C LEU A 30 18.61 -45.03 -1.49
N GLN A 31 17.64 -44.63 -2.28
CA GLN A 31 16.20 -44.57 -1.89
C GLN A 31 15.93 -43.86 -0.56
N ILE A 32 16.68 -42.81 -0.22
CA ILE A 32 16.48 -42.04 0.99
C ILE A 32 15.25 -41.14 0.83
N GLN A 33 14.34 -41.13 1.83
CA GLN A 33 13.13 -40.31 1.81
C GLN A 33 13.50 -38.82 1.89
N TYR A 34 12.68 -37.98 1.21
CA TYR A 34 12.90 -36.54 1.05
C TYR A 34 13.13 -35.78 2.38
N ILE A 35 12.51 -36.25 3.46
CA ILE A 35 12.66 -35.66 4.81
C ILE A 35 14.06 -35.90 5.38
N GLU A 36 14.64 -37.10 5.18
CA GLU A 36 16.01 -37.42 5.63
C GLU A 36 17.05 -36.64 4.83
N PHE A 37 16.77 -36.35 3.55
CA PHE A 37 17.63 -35.50 2.73
C PHE A 37 17.66 -34.05 3.25
N ILE A 38 16.51 -33.46 3.64
CA ILE A 38 16.46 -32.12 4.23
C ILE A 38 17.19 -32.05 5.56
N VAL A 39 17.06 -33.08 6.40
CA VAL A 39 17.73 -33.14 7.67
C VAL A 39 19.26 -33.30 7.50
N LEU A 40 19.70 -34.18 6.59
CA LEU A 40 21.11 -34.33 6.25
C LEU A 40 21.70 -33.10 5.57
N PHE A 41 20.95 -32.44 4.71
CA PHE A 41 21.36 -31.18 4.08
C PHE A 41 21.52 -30.05 5.13
N LYS A 42 20.62 -29.95 6.10
CA LYS A 42 20.76 -29.04 7.24
C LYS A 42 21.94 -29.38 8.15
N ILE A 43 22.21 -30.65 8.35
CA ILE A 43 23.35 -31.11 9.16
C ILE A 43 24.70 -30.88 8.44
N CYS A 44 24.75 -31.10 7.12
CA CYS A 44 26.00 -30.99 6.34
C CYS A 44 26.32 -29.58 5.86
N PHE A 45 25.31 -28.76 5.63
CA PHE A 45 25.51 -27.41 5.09
C PHE A 45 25.17 -26.30 6.08
N GLY A 46 24.74 -26.65 7.29
CA GLY A 46 24.37 -25.74 8.36
C GLY A 46 23.42 -24.64 7.86
N ASP A 47 22.45 -24.22 8.63
CA ASP A 47 21.84 -22.94 8.38
C ASP A 47 22.97 -21.93 8.20
N ASN A 48 23.02 -21.25 7.06
CA ASN A 48 23.90 -20.11 6.79
C ASN A 48 23.45 -18.90 7.63
N THR A 49 23.03 -19.16 8.86
CA THR A 49 22.96 -18.14 9.89
C THR A 49 24.41 -17.80 10.19
N MET A 50 24.88 -16.65 9.70
CA MET A 50 26.05 -16.02 10.30
C MET A 50 25.94 -16.23 11.80
N ASN A 51 26.95 -16.83 12.45
CA ASN A 51 26.99 -17.02 13.89
C ASN A 51 26.69 -15.69 14.57
N LYS A 52 25.41 -15.42 14.82
CA LYS A 52 25.01 -14.28 15.64
C LYS A 52 25.59 -14.61 17.01
N ARG A 53 26.54 -13.81 17.48
CA ARG A 53 27.00 -13.88 18.86
C ARG A 53 25.77 -13.84 19.75
N GLY A 54 25.64 -14.78 20.68
CA GLY A 54 24.56 -14.73 21.66
C GLY A 54 24.59 -13.39 22.39
N ALA A 55 23.40 -12.80 22.58
CA ALA A 55 23.28 -11.56 23.34
C ALA A 55 23.73 -11.79 24.79
N ILE A 56 24.50 -10.86 25.35
CA ILE A 56 24.92 -10.85 26.74
C ILE A 56 24.09 -9.80 27.46
N SER A 57 23.26 -10.20 28.42
CA SER A 57 22.44 -9.30 29.24
C SER A 57 23.16 -8.82 30.50
N GLU A 58 24.11 -9.58 31.03
CA GLU A 58 24.91 -9.22 32.19
C GLU A 58 26.23 -8.61 31.75
N LEU A 59 26.49 -7.39 32.12
CA LEU A 59 27.71 -6.65 31.85
C LEU A 59 28.35 -6.22 33.18
N PRO A 60 29.68 -5.98 33.23
CA PRO A 60 30.32 -5.53 34.48
C PRO A 60 29.75 -4.26 35.09
N THR A 61 29.09 -3.43 34.28
CA THR A 61 28.55 -2.13 34.70
C THR A 61 27.05 -2.17 34.99
N HIS A 62 26.31 -3.10 34.42
CA HIS A 62 24.86 -3.23 34.57
C HIS A 62 24.33 -4.52 33.98
N GLU A 63 23.11 -4.86 34.36
CA GLU A 63 22.28 -5.88 33.71
C GLU A 63 21.26 -5.18 32.79
N VAL A 64 21.05 -5.75 31.59
CA VAL A 64 20.03 -5.26 30.66
C VAL A 64 18.67 -5.78 31.10
N VAL A 65 17.90 -4.93 31.75
CA VAL A 65 16.56 -5.22 32.28
C VAL A 65 15.52 -4.27 31.71
N ASN A 66 14.23 -4.61 31.82
CA ASN A 66 13.11 -3.73 31.46
C ASN A 66 13.13 -3.29 29.97
N MET A 67 13.74 -4.07 29.10
CA MET A 67 13.66 -3.88 27.65
C MET A 67 12.55 -4.75 27.09
N PRO A 68 11.64 -4.20 26.26
CA PRO A 68 10.65 -5.01 25.58
C PRO A 68 11.30 -6.10 24.72
N PRO A 69 10.77 -7.33 24.71
CA PRO A 69 11.25 -8.35 23.79
C PRO A 69 10.95 -7.93 22.35
N TYR A 70 11.69 -8.51 21.42
CA TYR A 70 11.38 -8.38 20.01
C TYR A 70 10.06 -9.09 19.70
N ILE A 71 9.20 -8.49 18.85
CA ILE A 71 7.88 -9.07 18.54
C ILE A 71 8.00 -10.42 17.84
N GLY A 72 9.01 -10.58 16.95
CA GLY A 72 9.18 -11.80 16.14
C GLY A 72 8.10 -11.96 15.07
N ASP A 73 7.78 -13.21 14.75
CA ASP A 73 6.73 -13.50 13.77
C ASP A 73 5.36 -13.02 14.24
N GLN A 74 4.67 -12.32 13.35
CA GLN A 74 3.30 -11.86 13.53
C GLN A 74 2.41 -12.57 12.50
N ASP A 75 1.17 -12.82 12.85
CA ASP A 75 0.15 -13.19 11.87
C ASP A 75 -0.79 -11.99 11.71
N LEU A 76 -0.63 -11.25 10.63
CA LEU A 76 -1.33 -9.97 10.42
C LEU A 76 -2.84 -10.15 10.21
N TRP A 77 -3.28 -11.35 9.84
CA TRP A 77 -4.70 -11.69 9.77
C TRP A 77 -5.22 -12.19 11.11
N LYS A 78 -4.59 -13.21 11.68
CA LYS A 78 -5.04 -13.87 12.90
C LYS A 78 -5.01 -12.93 14.12
N ASN A 79 -4.00 -12.08 14.21
CA ASN A 79 -3.78 -11.18 15.35
C ASN A 79 -4.55 -9.86 15.21
N ASP A 80 -5.30 -9.64 14.12
CA ASP A 80 -6.16 -8.47 13.94
C ASP A 80 -7.63 -8.86 13.95
N GLN A 81 -8.24 -8.80 15.15
CA GLN A 81 -9.65 -9.13 15.34
C GLN A 81 -10.56 -8.20 14.54
N ALA A 82 -10.26 -6.89 14.55
CA ALA A 82 -11.05 -5.90 13.84
C ALA A 82 -11.01 -6.15 12.33
N LEU A 83 -9.84 -6.42 11.75
CA LEU A 83 -9.71 -6.73 10.32
C LEU A 83 -10.59 -7.90 9.89
N ARG A 84 -10.56 -8.99 10.66
CA ARG A 84 -11.38 -10.19 10.36
C ARG A 84 -12.88 -9.91 10.44
N GLU A 85 -13.31 -9.28 11.51
CA GLU A 85 -14.73 -8.96 11.71
C GLU A 85 -15.24 -7.98 10.65
N TRP A 86 -14.47 -6.94 10.32
CA TRP A 86 -14.83 -5.99 9.27
C TRP A 86 -14.81 -6.60 7.87
N SER A 87 -13.86 -7.49 7.57
CA SER A 87 -13.85 -8.24 6.32
C SER A 87 -15.12 -9.08 6.16
N LEU A 88 -15.50 -9.82 7.19
CA LEU A 88 -16.73 -10.62 7.20
C LEU A 88 -17.98 -9.75 7.11
N ALA A 89 -18.06 -8.65 7.88
CA ALA A 89 -19.20 -7.73 7.84
C ALA A 89 -19.42 -7.09 6.46
N GLN A 90 -18.37 -7.00 5.65
CA GLN A 90 -18.44 -6.51 4.27
C GLN A 90 -18.55 -7.63 3.21
N GLY A 91 -18.69 -8.90 3.59
CA GLY A 91 -18.93 -10.03 2.68
C GLY A 91 -17.66 -10.70 2.17
N GLY A 92 -16.56 -10.65 2.93
CA GLY A 92 -15.27 -11.24 2.56
C GLY A 92 -15.06 -12.71 2.96
N GLU A 93 -16.12 -13.47 3.26
CA GLU A 93 -16.00 -14.86 3.74
C GLU A 93 -15.30 -15.78 2.76
N SER A 94 -15.59 -15.66 1.46
CA SER A 94 -15.02 -16.50 0.40
C SER A 94 -13.49 -16.38 0.27
N HIS A 95 -12.90 -15.32 0.79
CA HIS A 95 -11.48 -15.03 0.63
C HIS A 95 -10.64 -15.31 1.88
N THR A 96 -11.27 -15.77 2.97
CA THR A 96 -10.64 -15.93 4.30
C THR A 96 -9.35 -16.75 4.25
N ASP A 97 -9.33 -17.88 3.55
CA ASP A 97 -8.16 -18.78 3.49
C ASP A 97 -6.97 -18.10 2.80
N HIS A 98 -7.21 -17.40 1.68
CA HIS A 98 -6.16 -16.67 0.99
C HIS A 98 -5.62 -15.52 1.83
N LEU A 99 -6.50 -14.73 2.43
CA LEU A 99 -6.14 -13.60 3.29
C LEU A 99 -5.35 -14.06 4.54
N ALA A 100 -5.76 -15.17 5.14
CA ALA A 100 -5.04 -15.76 6.27
C ALA A 100 -3.63 -16.23 5.88
N LYS A 101 -3.50 -16.91 4.71
CA LYS A 101 -2.20 -17.30 4.17
C LYS A 101 -1.29 -16.09 3.99
N VAL A 102 -1.78 -15.05 3.33
CA VAL A 102 -0.96 -13.84 3.06
C VAL A 102 -0.64 -13.09 4.34
N GLY A 103 -1.58 -13.00 5.28
CA GLY A 103 -1.35 -12.37 6.59
C GLY A 103 -0.24 -13.04 7.39
N SER A 104 -0.18 -14.37 7.35
CA SER A 104 0.91 -15.13 8.01
C SER A 104 2.26 -14.90 7.33
N LEU A 105 2.33 -14.87 5.99
CA LEU A 105 3.57 -14.66 5.25
C LEU A 105 4.09 -13.22 5.36
N ALA A 106 3.21 -12.23 5.20
CA ALA A 106 3.56 -10.83 5.33
C ALA A 106 4.00 -10.46 6.76
N GLY A 107 3.51 -11.20 7.76
CA GLY A 107 3.79 -10.99 9.17
C GLY A 107 5.07 -11.64 9.70
N LEU A 108 5.78 -12.43 8.90
CA LEU A 108 7.04 -13.06 9.33
C LEU A 108 8.11 -12.01 9.66
N ASP A 109 8.89 -12.27 10.69
CA ASP A 109 10.08 -11.46 11.04
C ASP A 109 11.02 -11.30 9.85
N GLU A 110 11.23 -12.37 9.08
CA GLU A 110 12.01 -12.36 7.85
C GLU A 110 11.50 -11.33 6.83
N THR A 111 10.16 -11.18 6.68
CA THR A 111 9.55 -10.19 5.78
C THR A 111 9.83 -8.77 6.26
N PHE A 112 9.72 -8.52 7.56
CA PHE A 112 10.05 -7.21 8.16
C PHE A 112 11.54 -6.89 8.04
N GLU A 113 12.44 -7.87 8.23
CA GLU A 113 13.88 -7.68 8.05
C GLU A 113 14.24 -7.43 6.57
N LYS A 114 13.66 -8.18 5.62
CA LYS A 114 13.80 -7.90 4.18
C LYS A 114 13.38 -6.49 3.84
N ALA A 115 12.25 -6.03 4.38
CA ALA A 115 11.76 -4.67 4.20
C ALA A 115 12.72 -3.62 4.78
N LYS A 116 13.29 -3.87 5.96
CA LYS A 116 14.32 -3.03 6.56
C LYS A 116 15.56 -2.92 5.67
N GLN A 117 16.04 -4.05 5.13
CA GLN A 117 17.22 -4.07 4.24
C GLN A 117 16.94 -3.34 2.92
N ALA A 118 15.79 -3.56 2.29
CA ALA A 118 15.40 -2.89 1.06
C ALA A 118 15.31 -1.36 1.23
N ASN A 119 14.78 -0.88 2.36
CA ASN A 119 14.70 0.56 2.66
C ASN A 119 16.05 1.18 3.03
N LYS A 120 16.91 0.43 3.73
CA LYS A 120 18.26 0.88 4.09
C LYS A 120 19.16 1.02 2.87
N ASN A 121 19.01 0.11 1.91
CA ASN A 121 19.78 0.07 0.66
C ASN A 121 18.87 0.52 -0.48
N SER A 122 18.66 1.83 -0.58
CA SER A 122 17.83 2.43 -1.63
C SER A 122 18.35 2.08 -3.03
N PRO A 123 17.46 1.99 -4.04
CA PRO A 123 17.87 1.67 -5.41
C PRO A 123 18.82 2.71 -5.99
N GLU A 124 19.73 2.27 -6.85
CA GLU A 124 20.76 3.08 -7.50
C GLU A 124 20.58 3.08 -9.02
N LEU A 125 20.81 4.24 -9.63
CA LEU A 125 20.75 4.40 -11.09
C LEU A 125 22.12 4.12 -11.72
N GLN A 126 22.16 3.14 -12.58
CA GLN A 126 23.25 2.90 -13.52
C GLN A 126 22.86 3.52 -14.89
N ALA A 127 23.09 4.83 -15.04
CA ALA A 127 22.69 5.53 -16.26
C ALA A 127 23.54 5.11 -17.47
N PHE A 128 24.81 4.77 -17.23
CA PHE A 128 25.77 4.41 -18.27
C PHE A 128 26.52 3.14 -17.88
N ASP A 129 26.91 2.36 -18.89
CA ASP A 129 27.85 1.24 -18.69
C ASP A 129 29.30 1.76 -18.54
N ARG A 130 30.24 0.83 -18.32
CA ARG A 130 31.68 1.14 -18.19
C ARG A 130 32.29 1.82 -19.41
N ASN A 131 31.68 1.75 -20.59
CA ASN A 131 32.13 2.32 -21.83
C ASN A 131 31.45 3.68 -22.14
N GLY A 132 30.57 4.16 -21.24
CA GLY A 132 29.81 5.40 -21.41
C GLY A 132 28.57 5.24 -22.29
N MET A 133 28.16 4.01 -22.63
CA MET A 133 26.91 3.74 -23.35
C MET A 133 25.74 3.80 -22.38
N ARG A 134 24.67 4.47 -22.77
CA ARG A 134 23.50 4.66 -21.92
C ARG A 134 22.71 3.35 -21.74
N ILE A 135 22.47 2.93 -20.48
CA ILE A 135 21.73 1.73 -20.14
C ILE A 135 20.46 1.99 -19.32
N ASP A 136 20.39 3.07 -18.55
CA ASP A 136 19.26 3.45 -17.70
C ASP A 136 18.74 2.29 -16.83
N ALA A 137 19.65 1.50 -16.28
CA ALA A 137 19.32 0.41 -15.38
C ALA A 137 19.15 0.94 -13.94
N VAL A 138 18.21 0.37 -13.20
CA VAL A 138 18.05 0.63 -11.76
C VAL A 138 18.37 -0.66 -11.02
N GLU A 139 19.35 -0.60 -10.15
CA GLU A 139 19.76 -1.71 -9.30
C GLU A 139 19.04 -1.63 -7.97
N PHE A 140 18.44 -2.75 -7.56
CA PHE A 140 17.76 -2.89 -6.28
C PHE A 140 18.51 -3.87 -5.40
N HIS A 141 18.38 -3.71 -4.09
CA HIS A 141 18.85 -4.72 -3.14
C HIS A 141 18.10 -6.05 -3.35
N PRO A 142 18.75 -7.23 -3.23
CA PRO A 142 18.09 -8.52 -3.46
C PRO A 142 16.80 -8.72 -2.69
N THR A 143 16.71 -8.22 -1.45
CA THR A 143 15.50 -8.31 -0.64
C THR A 143 14.31 -7.53 -1.20
N TYR A 144 14.52 -6.51 -2.04
CA TYR A 144 13.44 -5.88 -2.78
C TYR A 144 12.79 -6.88 -3.75
N HIS A 145 13.60 -7.64 -4.48
CA HIS A 145 13.09 -8.66 -5.40
C HIS A 145 12.37 -9.80 -4.66
N ASP A 146 12.87 -10.21 -3.49
CA ASP A 146 12.19 -11.19 -2.63
C ASP A 146 10.79 -10.70 -2.21
N LEU A 147 10.68 -9.41 -1.82
CA LEU A 147 9.40 -8.80 -1.44
C LEU A 147 8.44 -8.63 -2.63
N MET A 148 8.97 -8.30 -3.81
CA MET A 148 8.20 -8.25 -5.06
C MET A 148 7.65 -9.64 -5.42
N ASP A 149 8.47 -10.67 -5.34
CA ASP A 149 8.06 -12.05 -5.60
C ASP A 149 7.00 -12.51 -4.59
N LEU A 150 7.20 -12.22 -3.30
CA LEU A 150 6.22 -12.51 -2.25
C LEU A 150 4.87 -11.81 -2.54
N ALA A 151 4.88 -10.55 -2.94
CA ALA A 151 3.67 -9.79 -3.23
C ALA A 151 2.95 -10.32 -4.48
N ILE A 152 3.68 -10.52 -5.58
CA ILE A 152 3.12 -10.94 -6.87
C ILE A 152 2.61 -12.37 -6.82
N SER A 153 3.37 -13.31 -6.26
CA SER A 153 2.97 -14.73 -6.13
C SER A 153 1.74 -14.93 -5.23
N ASN A 154 1.44 -13.94 -4.38
CA ASN A 154 0.25 -13.93 -3.53
C ASN A 154 -0.81 -12.91 -3.97
N GLN A 155 -0.82 -12.52 -5.23
CA GLN A 155 -1.88 -11.72 -5.89
C GLN A 155 -2.09 -10.31 -5.30
N VAL A 156 -1.11 -9.71 -4.67
CA VAL A 156 -1.24 -8.37 -4.07
C VAL A 156 -1.48 -7.27 -5.12
N HIS A 157 -1.22 -7.54 -6.40
CA HIS A 157 -1.42 -6.59 -7.50
C HIS A 157 -2.66 -6.87 -8.37
N ASN A 158 -3.27 -8.06 -8.28
CA ASN A 158 -4.30 -8.47 -9.24
C ASN A 158 -5.46 -9.27 -8.63
N PHE A 159 -5.51 -9.39 -7.30
CA PHE A 159 -6.53 -10.17 -6.60
C PHE A 159 -7.95 -9.73 -6.99
N ALA A 160 -8.20 -8.43 -7.07
CA ALA A 160 -9.52 -7.91 -7.42
C ALA A 160 -10.01 -8.42 -8.79
N TRP A 161 -9.11 -8.52 -9.75
CA TRP A 161 -9.42 -8.87 -11.13
C TRP A 161 -9.55 -10.38 -11.36
N HIS A 162 -8.99 -11.20 -10.49
CA HIS A 162 -9.22 -12.64 -10.45
C HIS A 162 -10.54 -13.00 -9.76
N ASN A 163 -11.11 -12.08 -8.95
CA ASN A 163 -12.29 -12.31 -8.13
C ASN A 163 -13.38 -11.24 -8.39
N GLU A 164 -13.51 -10.79 -9.65
CA GLU A 164 -14.55 -9.82 -10.04
C GLU A 164 -15.95 -10.37 -9.77
N GLY A 165 -16.80 -9.54 -9.14
CA GLY A 165 -18.16 -9.96 -8.75
C GLY A 165 -18.24 -10.78 -7.46
N GLU A 166 -17.10 -11.14 -6.87
CA GLU A 166 -17.02 -11.98 -5.66
C GLU A 166 -16.38 -11.27 -4.47
N GLY A 167 -16.37 -9.93 -4.44
CA GLY A 167 -15.71 -9.13 -3.38
C GLY A 167 -14.20 -8.96 -3.62
N GLY A 168 -13.78 -8.91 -4.87
CA GLY A 168 -12.38 -8.82 -5.27
C GLY A 168 -11.70 -7.54 -4.79
N HIS A 169 -12.36 -6.37 -4.89
CA HIS A 169 -11.83 -5.10 -4.38
C HIS A 169 -11.76 -5.06 -2.86
N LEU A 170 -12.70 -5.72 -2.17
CA LEU A 170 -12.64 -5.91 -0.72
C LEU A 170 -11.38 -6.71 -0.34
N GLY A 171 -11.18 -7.89 -0.95
CA GLY A 171 -10.00 -8.73 -0.70
C GLY A 171 -8.69 -8.00 -1.05
N GLN A 172 -8.63 -7.30 -2.18
CA GLN A 172 -7.49 -6.45 -2.56
C GLN A 172 -7.16 -5.40 -1.50
N SER A 173 -8.18 -4.78 -0.92
CA SER A 173 -8.02 -3.76 0.13
C SER A 173 -7.49 -4.34 1.43
N VAL A 174 -7.92 -5.56 1.81
CA VAL A 174 -7.37 -6.29 2.95
C VAL A 174 -5.90 -6.66 2.73
N LEU A 175 -5.53 -7.15 1.52
CA LEU A 175 -4.15 -7.42 1.15
C LEU A 175 -3.29 -6.15 1.23
N THR A 176 -3.80 -5.03 0.73
CA THR A 176 -3.14 -3.72 0.81
C THR A 176 -2.88 -3.31 2.27
N TYR A 177 -3.88 -3.43 3.13
CA TYR A 177 -3.78 -3.13 4.55
C TYR A 177 -2.72 -3.99 5.26
N MET A 178 -2.71 -5.30 4.98
CA MET A 178 -1.75 -6.22 5.60
C MET A 178 -0.33 -5.99 5.08
N PHE A 179 -0.14 -5.95 3.76
CA PHE A 179 1.19 -5.87 3.17
C PHE A 179 1.87 -4.51 3.38
N SER A 180 1.09 -3.43 3.55
CA SER A 180 1.63 -2.10 3.87
C SER A 180 2.21 -2.00 5.29
N GLN A 181 1.99 -2.98 6.16
CA GLN A 181 2.56 -3.00 7.50
C GLN A 181 4.07 -3.30 7.50
N PRO A 182 4.57 -4.35 6.82
CA PRO A 182 6.00 -4.56 6.67
C PRO A 182 6.66 -3.64 5.65
N GLU A 183 5.99 -3.28 4.53
CA GLU A 183 6.68 -2.61 3.42
C GLU A 183 5.74 -1.74 2.57
N GLY A 184 6.06 -0.45 2.46
CA GLY A 184 5.30 0.50 1.65
C GLY A 184 5.84 0.72 0.22
N GLY A 185 7.14 0.46 -0.02
CA GLY A 185 7.77 0.77 -1.31
C GLY A 185 7.38 -0.18 -2.43
N VAL A 186 7.45 -1.50 -2.20
CA VAL A 186 7.01 -2.51 -3.19
C VAL A 186 5.51 -2.41 -3.48
N MET A 187 4.75 -1.85 -2.55
CA MET A 187 3.31 -1.64 -2.74
C MET A 187 2.98 -0.59 -3.81
N CYS A 188 3.91 0.30 -4.16
CA CYS A 188 3.69 1.29 -5.21
C CYS A 188 3.47 0.64 -6.60
N PRO A 189 4.36 -0.20 -7.16
CA PRO A 189 4.08 -0.92 -8.40
C PRO A 189 2.89 -1.88 -8.30
N MET A 190 2.61 -2.47 -7.12
CA MET A 190 1.40 -3.29 -6.91
C MET A 190 0.13 -2.44 -7.10
N ALA A 191 0.05 -1.28 -6.46
CA ALA A 191 -1.09 -0.37 -6.57
C ALA A 191 -1.32 0.11 -8.01
N MET A 192 -0.26 0.49 -8.72
CA MET A 192 -0.36 0.94 -10.10
C MET A 192 -0.82 -0.18 -11.04
N SER A 193 -0.27 -1.40 -10.88
CA SER A 193 -0.66 -2.56 -11.68
C SER A 193 -2.10 -3.03 -11.41
N TYR A 194 -2.55 -2.96 -10.16
CA TYR A 194 -3.96 -3.16 -9.82
C TYR A 194 -4.87 -2.13 -10.49
N SER A 195 -4.51 -0.86 -10.37
CA SER A 195 -5.41 0.25 -10.74
C SER A 195 -5.47 0.51 -12.24
N VAL A 196 -4.51 0.02 -13.03
CA VAL A 196 -4.42 0.29 -14.48
C VAL A 196 -5.47 -0.43 -15.31
N VAL A 197 -6.02 -1.54 -14.83
CA VAL A 197 -6.87 -2.47 -15.59
C VAL A 197 -8.07 -1.80 -16.26
N PRO A 198 -8.88 -0.95 -15.59
CA PRO A 198 -10.00 -0.29 -16.24
C PRO A 198 -9.57 0.62 -17.41
N SER A 199 -8.41 1.26 -17.29
CA SER A 199 -7.86 2.08 -18.37
C SER A 199 -7.46 1.24 -19.59
N LEU A 200 -6.84 0.06 -19.40
CA LEU A 200 -6.47 -0.83 -20.49
C LEU A 200 -7.71 -1.39 -21.20
N ARG A 201 -8.74 -1.75 -20.46
CA ARG A 201 -10.02 -2.25 -20.98
C ARG A 201 -10.73 -1.25 -21.92
N SER A 202 -10.41 0.03 -21.83
CA SER A 202 -10.93 1.05 -22.76
C SER A 202 -10.41 0.90 -24.19
N THR A 203 -9.41 0.02 -24.43
CA THR A 203 -8.79 -0.21 -25.73
C THR A 203 -8.54 -1.70 -25.96
N PRO A 204 -9.47 -2.42 -26.64
CA PRO A 204 -9.46 -3.89 -26.71
C PRO A 204 -8.16 -4.50 -27.22
N GLY A 205 -7.45 -3.86 -28.17
CA GLY A 205 -6.17 -4.36 -28.68
C GLY A 205 -5.07 -4.33 -27.61
N ILE A 206 -5.03 -3.27 -26.80
CA ILE A 206 -4.07 -3.14 -25.69
C ILE A 206 -4.44 -4.11 -24.56
N GLU A 207 -5.72 -4.22 -24.24
CA GLU A 207 -6.20 -5.19 -23.25
C GLU A 207 -5.75 -6.61 -23.62
N ALA A 208 -6.03 -7.05 -24.84
CA ALA A 208 -5.68 -8.41 -25.31
C ALA A 208 -4.17 -8.70 -25.25
N GLU A 209 -3.34 -7.69 -25.51
CA GLU A 209 -1.88 -7.83 -25.48
C GLU A 209 -1.31 -7.88 -24.05
N TRP A 210 -1.76 -7.01 -23.16
CA TRP A 210 -1.12 -6.79 -21.85
C TRP A 210 -1.75 -7.55 -20.70
N MET A 211 -3.08 -7.74 -20.70
CA MET A 211 -3.79 -8.36 -19.58
C MET A 211 -3.31 -9.78 -19.23
N PRO A 212 -3.01 -10.69 -20.17
CA PRO A 212 -2.59 -12.04 -19.80
C PRO A 212 -1.34 -12.09 -18.94
N ARG A 213 -0.39 -11.15 -19.17
CA ARG A 213 0.85 -11.06 -18.38
C ARG A 213 0.70 -10.21 -17.14
N LEU A 214 -0.14 -9.18 -17.16
CA LEU A 214 -0.47 -8.37 -15.99
C LEU A 214 -1.23 -9.19 -14.92
N MET A 215 -2.04 -10.16 -15.36
CA MET A 215 -2.75 -11.09 -14.46
C MET A 215 -1.89 -12.27 -14.01
N SER A 216 -0.64 -12.37 -14.44
CA SER A 216 0.28 -13.42 -14.00
C SER A 216 0.71 -13.24 -12.54
N ASN A 217 0.81 -14.35 -11.81
CA ASN A 217 1.35 -14.42 -10.45
C ASN A 217 2.86 -14.75 -10.42
N ASN A 218 3.54 -14.59 -11.56
CA ASN A 218 4.98 -14.81 -11.67
C ASN A 218 5.72 -13.48 -11.73
N TYR A 219 6.61 -13.24 -10.78
CA TYR A 219 7.49 -12.08 -10.82
C TYR A 219 8.63 -12.30 -11.81
N ASP A 220 8.78 -11.41 -12.77
CA ASP A 220 9.84 -11.45 -13.77
C ASP A 220 10.66 -10.14 -13.77
N PRO A 221 11.80 -10.08 -13.05
CA PRO A 221 12.61 -8.87 -12.91
C PRO A 221 13.47 -8.54 -14.15
N ARG A 222 13.47 -9.39 -15.18
CA ARG A 222 14.35 -9.21 -16.35
C ARG A 222 13.98 -7.96 -17.15
N ASP A 223 14.97 -7.23 -17.62
CA ASP A 223 14.78 -6.09 -18.53
C ASP A 223 14.83 -6.57 -19.99
N ILE A 224 13.72 -7.11 -20.47
CA ILE A 224 13.53 -7.66 -21.81
C ILE A 224 12.15 -7.24 -22.33
N PRO A 225 11.87 -7.41 -23.65
CA PRO A 225 10.55 -7.16 -24.22
C PRO A 225 9.42 -7.86 -23.45
N ALA A 226 8.33 -7.14 -23.21
CA ALA A 226 7.19 -7.64 -22.43
C ALA A 226 6.61 -8.96 -22.96
N VAL A 227 6.69 -9.19 -24.28
CA VAL A 227 6.20 -10.42 -24.93
C VAL A 227 7.00 -11.68 -24.54
N GLU A 228 8.25 -11.50 -24.07
CA GLU A 228 9.15 -12.57 -23.63
C GLU A 228 9.10 -12.83 -22.12
N LYS A 229 8.32 -12.01 -21.38
CA LYS A 229 8.20 -12.13 -19.92
C LYS A 229 7.05 -13.01 -19.51
N THR A 230 7.20 -13.62 -18.33
CA THR A 230 6.15 -14.45 -17.70
C THR A 230 5.13 -13.62 -16.92
N GLY A 231 5.49 -12.41 -16.48
CA GLY A 231 4.63 -11.46 -15.82
C GLY A 231 5.13 -10.04 -16.06
N VAL A 232 4.22 -9.06 -16.08
CA VAL A 232 4.52 -7.64 -16.31
C VAL A 232 3.90 -6.76 -15.24
N LEU A 233 4.48 -5.59 -15.05
CA LEU A 233 3.95 -4.52 -14.20
C LEU A 233 3.76 -3.25 -15.04
N ILE A 234 2.71 -2.50 -14.73
CA ILE A 234 2.42 -1.24 -15.42
C ILE A 234 2.35 -0.10 -14.42
N GLY A 235 3.11 0.95 -14.70
CA GLY A 235 3.18 2.17 -13.91
C GLY A 235 2.37 3.33 -14.51
N MET A 236 2.56 4.53 -13.93
CA MET A 236 1.87 5.75 -14.35
C MET A 236 2.77 6.97 -14.20
N PHE A 237 2.92 7.78 -15.26
CA PHE A 237 3.71 9.00 -15.26
C PHE A 237 2.87 10.21 -15.70
N MET A 238 2.37 10.98 -14.74
CA MET A 238 1.51 12.15 -15.03
C MET A 238 2.22 13.48 -14.78
N THR A 239 2.85 13.63 -13.61
CA THR A 239 3.40 14.89 -13.12
C THR A 239 4.57 15.39 -13.96
N GLU A 240 4.55 16.68 -14.29
CA GLU A 240 5.68 17.41 -14.90
C GLU A 240 6.22 18.48 -13.94
N LYS A 241 7.36 19.09 -14.25
CA LYS A 241 8.01 20.09 -13.37
C LYS A 241 7.10 21.28 -13.05
N GLN A 242 6.27 21.71 -13.99
CA GLN A 242 5.34 22.83 -13.83
C GLN A 242 4.04 22.48 -13.10
N GLY A 243 3.71 21.19 -12.92
CA GLY A 243 2.50 20.82 -12.18
C GLY A 243 2.17 19.33 -12.18
N GLY A 244 1.53 18.90 -11.08
CA GLY A 244 0.99 17.54 -10.91
C GLY A 244 -0.53 17.55 -10.68
N SER A 245 -1.03 18.50 -9.89
CA SER A 245 -2.48 18.65 -9.64
C SER A 245 -3.24 19.21 -10.84
N ASP A 246 -2.65 20.14 -11.57
CA ASP A 246 -3.19 20.66 -12.84
C ASP A 246 -2.53 19.95 -14.04
N VAL A 247 -3.00 18.74 -14.32
CA VAL A 247 -2.50 17.93 -15.45
C VAL A 247 -2.85 18.52 -16.83
N ARG A 248 -3.66 19.59 -16.92
CA ARG A 248 -3.93 20.27 -18.19
C ARG A 248 -2.78 21.18 -18.62
N SER A 249 -1.95 21.59 -17.67
CA SER A 249 -0.78 22.45 -17.90
C SER A 249 0.45 21.70 -18.43
N ILE A 250 0.37 20.37 -18.64
CA ILE A 250 1.50 19.56 -19.16
C ILE A 250 2.02 20.10 -20.49
N SER A 251 3.32 19.89 -20.73
CA SER A 251 4.03 20.29 -21.96
C SER A 251 4.39 19.12 -22.86
N THR A 252 4.43 17.90 -22.33
CA THR A 252 4.66 16.69 -23.13
C THR A 252 3.63 16.61 -24.25
N PHE A 253 4.08 16.39 -25.49
CA PHE A 253 3.22 16.25 -26.65
C PHE A 253 3.50 14.95 -27.41
N ALA A 254 2.49 14.50 -28.15
CA ALA A 254 2.55 13.30 -28.97
C ALA A 254 2.21 13.63 -30.43
N VAL A 255 2.93 12.99 -31.35
CA VAL A 255 2.73 13.11 -32.80
C VAL A 255 2.47 11.71 -33.36
N PRO A 256 1.43 11.49 -34.19
CA PRO A 256 1.17 10.19 -34.78
C PRO A 256 2.34 9.76 -35.70
N ILE A 257 2.66 8.47 -35.72
CA ILE A 257 3.75 7.93 -36.56
C ILE A 257 3.28 7.82 -38.01
N GLU A 258 2.02 7.47 -38.20
CA GLU A 258 1.39 7.30 -39.52
C GLU A 258 0.18 8.24 -39.65
N LYS A 259 -0.51 8.22 -40.80
CA LYS A 259 -1.77 8.95 -40.99
C LYS A 259 -2.93 8.39 -40.15
N ASN A 260 -2.71 7.30 -39.43
CA ASN A 260 -3.69 6.68 -38.56
C ASN A 260 -3.64 7.35 -37.19
N GLU A 261 -4.72 7.98 -36.76
CA GLU A 261 -4.86 8.74 -35.52
C GLU A 261 -5.97 8.10 -34.67
N GLY A 262 -5.91 8.31 -33.34
CA GLY A 262 -6.95 7.89 -32.41
C GLY A 262 -6.63 6.60 -31.64
N ILE A 263 -7.67 5.92 -31.18
CA ILE A 263 -7.57 4.76 -30.28
C ILE A 263 -6.71 3.65 -30.88
N GLY A 264 -5.72 3.19 -30.14
CA GLY A 264 -4.82 2.12 -30.54
C GLY A 264 -3.75 2.52 -31.57
N ALA A 265 -3.76 3.75 -32.06
CA ALA A 265 -2.73 4.24 -32.98
C ALA A 265 -1.40 4.53 -32.27
N SER A 266 -0.31 4.44 -33.03
CA SER A 266 1.06 4.63 -32.55
C SER A 266 1.51 6.09 -32.66
N TYR A 267 2.17 6.58 -31.64
CA TYR A 267 2.64 7.96 -31.51
C TYR A 267 4.11 8.01 -31.06
N LEU A 268 4.77 9.12 -31.36
CA LEU A 268 6.05 9.53 -30.77
C LEU A 268 5.81 10.66 -29.78
N LEU A 269 6.23 10.44 -28.53
CA LEU A 269 6.11 11.39 -27.44
C LEU A 269 7.43 12.17 -27.27
N LYS A 270 7.31 13.49 -26.99
CA LYS A 270 8.42 14.36 -26.65
C LYS A 270 8.08 15.23 -25.45
N GLY A 271 8.95 15.24 -24.45
CA GLY A 271 8.74 16.00 -23.21
C GLY A 271 9.45 15.39 -22.02
N HIS A 272 8.88 15.57 -20.84
CA HIS A 272 9.46 15.04 -19.59
C HIS A 272 8.38 14.69 -18.57
N LYS A 273 8.74 13.83 -17.63
CA LYS A 273 7.96 13.57 -16.40
C LYS A 273 8.86 13.72 -15.18
N PHE A 274 8.29 14.26 -14.09
CA PHE A 274 9.05 14.70 -12.92
C PHE A 274 8.97 13.77 -11.72
N PHE A 275 7.89 12.97 -11.61
CA PHE A 275 7.75 11.87 -10.66
C PHE A 275 7.30 10.62 -11.40
N CYS A 276 8.25 9.72 -11.64
CA CYS A 276 8.06 8.46 -12.34
C CYS A 276 8.44 7.34 -11.39
N SER A 277 7.44 6.83 -10.65
CA SER A 277 7.65 5.75 -9.70
C SER A 277 7.78 4.41 -10.39
N ALA A 278 8.61 3.53 -9.83
CA ALA A 278 8.88 2.19 -10.35
C ALA A 278 9.27 2.19 -11.85
N PRO A 279 10.34 2.91 -12.24
CA PRO A 279 10.74 3.05 -13.65
C PRO A 279 11.15 1.71 -14.29
N MET A 280 11.18 0.61 -13.51
CA MET A 280 11.41 -0.75 -13.97
C MET A 280 10.14 -1.50 -14.37
N CYS A 281 8.94 -0.92 -14.19
CA CYS A 281 7.72 -1.47 -14.78
C CYS A 281 7.85 -1.59 -16.31
N ASP A 282 7.14 -2.52 -16.89
CA ASP A 282 7.28 -2.89 -18.32
C ASP A 282 6.63 -1.88 -19.27
N ALA A 283 5.60 -1.17 -18.77
CA ALA A 283 4.96 -0.06 -19.47
C ALA A 283 4.39 0.96 -18.48
N PHE A 284 3.98 2.12 -19.01
CA PHE A 284 3.46 3.23 -18.21
C PHE A 284 2.29 3.90 -18.91
N LEU A 285 1.22 4.24 -18.17
CA LEU A 285 0.25 5.20 -18.66
C LEU A 285 0.82 6.62 -18.53
N VAL A 286 0.84 7.33 -19.65
CA VAL A 286 1.42 8.68 -19.78
C VAL A 286 0.41 9.62 -20.39
N LEU A 287 0.28 10.83 -19.82
CA LEU A 287 -0.51 11.89 -20.42
C LEU A 287 0.39 12.78 -21.30
N ALA A 288 -0.08 13.04 -22.54
CA ALA A 288 0.54 13.97 -23.47
C ALA A 288 -0.52 14.74 -24.26
N LYS A 289 -0.18 15.93 -24.76
CA LYS A 289 -1.03 16.71 -25.65
C LYS A 289 -0.93 16.21 -27.07
N THR A 290 -2.06 16.18 -27.77
CA THR A 290 -2.13 15.97 -29.23
C THR A 290 -2.56 17.26 -29.92
N LYS A 291 -2.18 17.42 -31.19
CA LYS A 291 -2.44 18.66 -31.94
C LYS A 291 -3.94 18.88 -32.14
N GLY A 292 -4.46 19.94 -31.51
CA GLY A 292 -5.88 20.34 -31.66
C GLY A 292 -6.87 19.61 -30.79
N HIS A 293 -6.48 18.55 -30.06
CA HIS A 293 -7.39 17.68 -29.30
C HIS A 293 -7.23 17.72 -27.77
N GLY A 294 -6.18 18.37 -27.24
CA GLY A 294 -5.96 18.49 -25.81
C GLY A 294 -5.12 17.35 -25.22
N VAL A 295 -5.47 16.87 -24.02
CA VAL A 295 -4.69 15.85 -23.30
C VAL A 295 -5.24 14.46 -23.60
N SER A 296 -4.38 13.60 -24.12
CA SER A 296 -4.65 12.19 -24.44
C SER A 296 -3.81 11.26 -23.54
N CYS A 297 -4.24 9.98 -23.43
CA CYS A 297 -3.54 8.96 -22.64
C CYS A 297 -2.81 7.98 -23.58
N PHE A 298 -1.62 7.57 -23.18
CA PHE A 298 -0.77 6.66 -23.95
C PHE A 298 -0.21 5.57 -23.06
N LEU A 299 -0.20 4.34 -23.56
CA LEU A 299 0.61 3.26 -23.01
C LEU A 299 1.99 3.32 -23.63
N VAL A 300 3.00 3.58 -22.81
CA VAL A 300 4.40 3.74 -23.23
C VAL A 300 5.20 2.56 -22.69
N PRO A 301 5.56 1.57 -23.53
CA PRO A 301 6.33 0.42 -23.10
C PRO A 301 7.82 0.77 -22.96
N ARG A 302 8.57 0.04 -22.12
CA ARG A 302 10.04 0.15 -22.02
C ARG A 302 10.75 -0.38 -23.26
N TRP A 303 10.20 -1.39 -23.90
CA TRP A 303 10.67 -1.99 -25.13
C TRP A 303 9.65 -1.77 -26.23
N ARG A 304 10.11 -1.35 -27.41
CA ARG A 304 9.24 -1.17 -28.58
C ARG A 304 8.74 -2.53 -29.09
N PRO A 305 7.65 -2.56 -29.87
CA PRO A 305 7.15 -3.81 -30.47
C PRO A 305 8.16 -4.51 -31.40
N ASP A 306 9.13 -3.77 -31.94
CA ASP A 306 10.20 -4.32 -32.77
C ASP A 306 11.36 -4.96 -31.98
N GLY A 307 11.24 -5.02 -30.64
CA GLY A 307 12.24 -5.58 -29.74
C GLY A 307 13.42 -4.64 -29.43
N THR A 308 13.37 -3.38 -29.87
CA THR A 308 14.37 -2.37 -29.50
C THR A 308 13.98 -1.63 -28.24
N ARG A 309 14.96 -1.08 -27.51
CA ARG A 309 14.70 -0.23 -26.34
C ARG A 309 13.95 1.04 -26.74
N ASN A 310 12.95 1.39 -25.96
CA ASN A 310 12.25 2.65 -26.17
C ASN A 310 13.06 3.84 -25.61
N ASN A 311 12.83 5.02 -26.13
CA ASN A 311 13.58 6.25 -25.81
C ASN A 311 13.04 6.90 -24.51
N LEU A 312 13.07 6.17 -23.40
CA LEU A 312 12.80 6.68 -22.05
C LEU A 312 14.14 6.88 -21.36
N PHE A 313 14.50 8.13 -21.08
CA PHE A 313 15.82 8.44 -20.52
C PHE A 313 15.70 8.88 -19.06
N ILE A 314 16.15 8.03 -18.15
CA ILE A 314 16.15 8.34 -16.71
C ILE A 314 17.24 9.37 -16.44
N GLN A 315 16.86 10.51 -15.87
CA GLN A 315 17.80 11.59 -15.56
C GLN A 315 18.42 11.43 -14.17
N ARG A 316 17.63 11.05 -13.20
CA ARG A 316 18.06 10.74 -11.83
C ARG A 316 16.98 9.97 -11.07
N LEU A 317 17.34 9.34 -9.98
CA LEU A 317 16.43 8.90 -8.93
C LEU A 317 16.31 10.00 -7.85
N LYS A 318 15.14 10.04 -7.21
CA LYS A 318 14.88 11.02 -6.15
C LYS A 318 15.28 10.45 -4.79
N ASP A 319 16.04 11.21 -4.00
CA ASP A 319 16.24 10.95 -2.59
C ASP A 319 14.98 11.37 -1.83
N LYS A 320 14.28 10.42 -1.24
CA LYS A 320 12.95 10.60 -0.64
C LYS A 320 13.01 10.46 0.88
N LEU A 321 12.05 11.07 1.58
CA LEU A 321 11.84 10.92 3.01
C LEU A 321 11.55 9.46 3.40
N GLY A 322 10.52 8.87 2.77
CA GLY A 322 10.07 7.48 2.89
C GLY A 322 9.97 6.80 1.54
N ASN A 323 9.37 5.61 1.48
CA ASN A 323 9.23 4.81 0.26
C ASN A 323 10.58 4.55 -0.41
N ARG A 324 11.61 4.31 0.41
CA ARG A 324 13.01 4.30 -0.03
C ARG A 324 13.38 3.06 -0.80
N SER A 325 12.72 1.93 -0.55
CA SER A 325 12.89 0.71 -1.33
C SER A 325 12.40 0.83 -2.76
N ASN A 326 11.46 1.75 -3.03
CA ASN A 326 10.95 2.03 -4.38
C ASN A 326 11.79 3.11 -5.07
N ALA A 327 12.14 2.91 -6.34
CA ALA A 327 12.73 3.94 -7.18
C ALA A 327 11.65 4.93 -7.63
N SER A 328 11.98 6.24 -7.58
CA SER A 328 11.17 7.29 -8.20
C SER A 328 12.09 8.19 -9.00
N SER A 329 11.81 8.36 -10.28
CA SER A 329 12.73 8.98 -11.25
C SER A 329 12.19 10.24 -11.90
N GLU A 330 13.08 10.96 -12.58
CA GLU A 330 12.75 11.94 -13.60
C GLU A 330 13.08 11.33 -14.95
N ILE A 331 12.16 11.42 -15.92
CA ILE A 331 12.33 10.80 -17.25
C ILE A 331 12.11 11.86 -18.33
N GLU A 332 12.96 11.82 -19.37
CA GLU A 332 12.77 12.54 -20.62
C GLU A 332 12.33 11.57 -21.73
N PHE A 333 11.41 12.06 -22.54
CA PHE A 333 10.92 11.43 -23.76
C PHE A 333 11.51 12.11 -24.97
N GLN A 334 12.19 11.35 -25.83
CA GLN A 334 12.81 11.84 -27.06
C GLN A 334 12.39 10.96 -28.24
N ASP A 335 11.25 11.30 -28.85
CA ASP A 335 10.58 10.47 -29.84
C ASP A 335 10.26 9.06 -29.29
N THR A 336 9.73 9.05 -28.06
CA THR A 336 9.39 7.84 -27.31
C THR A 336 8.12 7.22 -27.89
N PHE A 337 8.18 5.95 -28.27
CA PHE A 337 7.02 5.21 -28.75
C PHE A 337 5.96 5.04 -27.67
N GLY A 338 4.70 5.24 -28.06
CA GLY A 338 3.53 4.96 -27.23
C GLY A 338 2.29 4.71 -28.07
N THR A 339 1.35 3.92 -27.53
CA THR A 339 0.08 3.61 -28.16
C THR A 339 -1.05 4.36 -27.44
N MET A 340 -1.95 5.02 -28.18
CA MET A 340 -3.05 5.77 -27.58
C MET A 340 -4.05 4.84 -26.89
N VAL A 341 -4.39 5.17 -25.65
CA VAL A 341 -5.37 4.47 -24.81
C VAL A 341 -6.62 5.32 -24.68
N GLY A 342 -7.77 4.78 -25.03
CA GLY A 342 -9.02 5.52 -25.00
C GLY A 342 -9.09 6.61 -26.09
N GLU A 343 -10.09 7.49 -25.96
CA GLU A 343 -10.40 8.54 -26.94
C GLU A 343 -9.39 9.71 -26.89
N GLU A 344 -9.01 10.21 -28.06
CA GLU A 344 -8.17 11.39 -28.20
C GLU A 344 -8.78 12.62 -27.54
N GLY A 345 -7.95 13.40 -26.83
CA GLY A 345 -8.39 14.58 -26.08
C GLY A 345 -9.11 14.25 -24.76
N ARG A 346 -9.35 12.99 -24.45
CA ARG A 346 -10.04 12.53 -23.23
C ARG A 346 -9.14 11.77 -22.27
N GLY A 347 -7.83 11.92 -22.37
CA GLY A 347 -6.85 11.17 -21.59
C GLY A 347 -7.02 11.31 -20.08
N ILE A 348 -7.48 12.47 -19.58
CA ILE A 348 -7.79 12.65 -18.15
C ILE A 348 -8.96 11.73 -17.73
N LYS A 349 -9.98 11.58 -18.59
CA LYS A 349 -11.09 10.66 -18.31
C LYS A 349 -10.60 9.21 -18.32
N THR A 350 -9.77 8.85 -19.26
CA THR A 350 -9.21 7.48 -19.38
C THR A 350 -8.38 7.08 -18.16
N ILE A 351 -7.57 8.00 -17.62
CA ILE A 351 -6.67 7.69 -16.49
C ILE A 351 -7.33 7.84 -15.12
N ILE A 352 -8.50 8.47 -15.03
CA ILE A 352 -9.14 8.76 -13.73
C ILE A 352 -9.53 7.49 -12.98
N ASP A 353 -9.90 6.42 -13.67
CA ASP A 353 -10.25 5.14 -13.05
C ASP A 353 -9.03 4.53 -12.36
N MET A 354 -7.84 4.61 -12.99
CA MET A 354 -6.58 4.24 -12.35
C MET A 354 -6.31 5.09 -11.10
N VAL A 355 -6.58 6.39 -11.17
CA VAL A 355 -6.40 7.30 -10.03
C VAL A 355 -7.36 6.96 -8.88
N ILE A 356 -8.61 6.55 -9.17
CA ILE A 356 -9.59 6.14 -8.13
C ILE A 356 -9.11 4.88 -7.41
N GLY A 357 -8.64 3.86 -8.12
CA GLY A 357 -8.06 2.65 -7.52
C GLY A 357 -6.85 2.97 -6.62
N ASN A 358 -5.93 3.82 -7.09
CA ASN A 358 -4.78 4.27 -6.30
C ASN A 358 -5.18 5.08 -5.06
N ARG A 359 -6.28 5.81 -5.08
CA ARG A 359 -6.78 6.55 -3.90
C ARG A 359 -7.32 5.62 -2.83
N LEU A 360 -8.06 4.58 -3.20
CA LEU A 360 -8.48 3.55 -2.25
C LEU A 360 -7.26 2.85 -1.65
N TYR A 361 -6.28 2.49 -2.49
CA TYR A 361 -4.99 2.00 -2.02
C TYR A 361 -4.35 2.93 -0.98
N CYS A 362 -4.26 4.24 -1.22
CA CYS A 362 -3.69 5.20 -0.27
C CYS A 362 -4.43 5.19 1.07
N ALA A 363 -5.77 5.09 1.05
CA ALA A 363 -6.57 5.03 2.26
C ALA A 363 -6.29 3.76 3.08
N MET A 364 -6.24 2.59 2.42
CA MET A 364 -6.02 1.29 3.05
C MET A 364 -4.57 1.11 3.50
N SER A 365 -3.59 1.53 2.69
CA SER A 365 -2.18 1.53 3.06
C SER A 365 -1.92 2.40 4.30
N SER A 366 -2.55 3.59 4.39
CA SER A 366 -2.44 4.43 5.59
C SER A 366 -3.04 3.77 6.83
N ALA A 367 -4.17 3.07 6.70
CA ALA A 367 -4.76 2.31 7.79
C ALA A 367 -3.82 1.17 8.24
N GLY A 368 -3.16 0.46 7.30
CA GLY A 368 -2.16 -0.57 7.60
C GLY A 368 -0.93 -0.02 8.32
N ILE A 369 -0.39 1.14 7.89
CA ILE A 369 0.73 1.82 8.57
C ILE A 369 0.34 2.22 10.00
N MET A 370 -0.87 2.80 10.18
CA MET A 370 -1.40 3.14 11.51
C MET A 370 -1.54 1.89 12.38
N ARG A 371 -2.02 0.79 11.82
CA ARG A 371 -2.14 -0.50 12.52
C ARG A 371 -0.79 -0.99 13.04
N GLN A 372 0.22 -1.02 12.20
CA GLN A 372 1.54 -1.49 12.62
C GLN A 372 2.15 -0.57 13.70
N ALA A 373 1.99 0.74 13.59
CA ALA A 373 2.44 1.68 14.61
C ALA A 373 1.74 1.43 15.96
N LEU A 374 0.43 1.20 15.95
CA LEU A 374 -0.36 0.86 17.15
C LEU A 374 0.11 -0.45 17.78
N VAL A 375 0.32 -1.50 16.98
CA VAL A 375 0.80 -2.82 17.46
C VAL A 375 2.15 -2.66 18.16
N GLN A 376 3.09 -1.93 17.56
CA GLN A 376 4.40 -1.65 18.15
C GLN A 376 4.26 -0.88 19.49
N ALA A 377 3.39 0.14 19.55
CA ALA A 377 3.17 0.92 20.76
C ALA A 377 2.54 0.08 21.89
N ILE A 378 1.51 -0.73 21.58
CA ILE A 378 0.90 -1.61 22.59
C ILE A 378 1.91 -2.66 23.07
N HIS A 379 2.65 -3.28 22.16
CA HIS A 379 3.69 -4.27 22.51
C HIS A 379 4.75 -3.64 23.42
N HIS A 380 5.31 -2.51 23.04
CA HIS A 380 6.32 -1.81 23.82
C HIS A 380 5.82 -1.48 25.22
N THR A 381 4.65 -0.87 25.33
CA THR A 381 4.07 -0.42 26.60
C THR A 381 3.61 -1.56 27.51
N SER A 382 3.28 -2.71 26.92
CA SER A 382 2.94 -3.93 27.66
C SER A 382 4.14 -4.60 28.33
N HIS A 383 5.36 -4.34 27.87
CA HIS A 383 6.58 -4.98 28.39
C HIS A 383 7.49 -3.98 29.14
N ARG A 384 7.43 -2.71 28.82
CA ARG A 384 8.21 -1.65 29.47
C ARG A 384 7.53 -1.16 30.74
N SER A 385 8.28 -1.02 31.81
CA SER A 385 7.80 -0.49 33.10
C SER A 385 8.44 0.86 33.42
N ALA A 386 7.66 1.77 34.02
CA ALA A 386 8.11 2.99 34.64
C ALA A 386 7.21 3.29 35.85
N PHE A 387 7.74 3.97 36.86
CA PHE A 387 7.02 4.30 38.09
C PHE A 387 6.34 3.05 38.70
N GLN A 388 7.06 1.92 38.74
CA GLN A 388 6.67 0.65 39.36
C GLN A 388 5.46 -0.05 38.67
N LYS A 389 5.02 0.38 37.50
CA LYS A 389 3.94 -0.22 36.70
C LYS A 389 4.35 -0.36 35.24
N ARG A 390 3.76 -1.31 34.53
CA ARG A 390 3.87 -1.36 33.08
C ARG A 390 3.25 -0.09 32.47
N LEU A 391 3.83 0.41 31.38
CA LEU A 391 3.34 1.64 30.74
C LEU A 391 1.86 1.52 30.33
N VAL A 392 1.47 0.35 29.78
CA VAL A 392 0.07 0.07 29.42
C VAL A 392 -0.91 0.13 30.60
N GLN A 393 -0.43 0.07 31.84
CA GLN A 393 -1.25 0.17 33.07
C GLN A 393 -1.33 1.62 33.61
N GLN A 394 -0.64 2.56 32.99
CA GLN A 394 -0.70 3.97 33.36
C GLN A 394 -1.94 4.60 32.73
N PRO A 395 -2.80 5.30 33.49
CA PRO A 395 -4.08 5.82 32.96
C PRO A 395 -3.95 6.73 31.75
N LEU A 396 -2.94 7.59 31.70
CA LEU A 396 -2.70 8.45 30.53
C LEU A 396 -2.30 7.62 29.30
N MET A 397 -1.43 6.62 29.46
CA MET A 397 -1.02 5.74 28.38
C MET A 397 -2.20 4.88 27.87
N GLN A 398 -3.04 4.37 28.78
CA GLN A 398 -4.27 3.64 28.38
C GLN A 398 -5.16 4.52 27.51
N ASN A 399 -5.33 5.79 27.87
CA ASN A 399 -6.16 6.70 27.08
C ASN A 399 -5.56 6.93 25.70
N VAL A 400 -4.25 7.15 25.58
CA VAL A 400 -3.55 7.31 24.30
C VAL A 400 -3.70 6.07 23.42
N LEU A 401 -3.43 4.87 23.96
CA LEU A 401 -3.48 3.62 23.20
C LEU A 401 -4.90 3.30 22.72
N ALA A 402 -5.91 3.47 23.59
CA ALA A 402 -7.30 3.27 23.23
C ALA A 402 -7.78 4.27 22.16
N ASP A 403 -7.35 5.53 22.28
CA ASP A 403 -7.71 6.58 21.33
C ASP A 403 -7.10 6.33 19.94
N MET A 404 -5.84 5.86 19.88
CA MET A 404 -5.24 5.38 18.63
C MET A 404 -5.96 4.15 18.07
N ALA A 405 -6.40 3.23 18.93
CA ALA A 405 -7.08 1.99 18.51
C ALA A 405 -8.41 2.28 17.80
N ILE A 406 -9.25 3.16 18.34
CA ILE A 406 -10.51 3.54 17.69
C ILE A 406 -10.29 4.31 16.40
N GLU A 407 -9.19 5.07 16.26
CA GLU A 407 -8.82 5.73 15.01
C GLU A 407 -8.46 4.71 13.92
N VAL A 408 -7.66 3.69 14.26
CA VAL A 408 -7.31 2.59 13.32
C VAL A 408 -8.55 1.84 12.87
N GLU A 409 -9.44 1.46 13.80
CA GLU A 409 -10.65 0.72 13.46
C GLU A 409 -11.62 1.56 12.62
N GLY A 410 -11.76 2.86 12.91
CA GLY A 410 -12.53 3.79 12.09
C GLY A 410 -11.97 3.94 10.67
N ALA A 411 -10.65 4.03 10.51
CA ALA A 411 -10.01 4.10 9.21
C ALA A 411 -10.18 2.81 8.39
N LEU A 412 -10.04 1.65 9.04
CA LEU A 412 -10.26 0.33 8.45
C LEU A 412 -11.71 0.17 7.98
N SER A 413 -12.68 0.45 8.83
CA SER A 413 -14.11 0.28 8.56
C SER A 413 -14.54 1.07 7.33
N MET A 414 -14.15 2.35 7.26
CA MET A 414 -14.47 3.24 6.14
C MET A 414 -13.82 2.75 4.84
N GLY A 415 -12.55 2.35 4.88
CA GLY A 415 -11.85 1.85 3.70
C GLY A 415 -12.46 0.58 3.13
N LEU A 416 -12.78 -0.40 3.97
CA LEU A 416 -13.42 -1.66 3.54
C LEU A 416 -14.86 -1.44 3.05
N ARG A 417 -15.62 -0.50 3.65
CA ARG A 417 -16.95 -0.14 3.13
C ARG A 417 -16.88 0.46 1.73
N VAL A 418 -15.88 1.31 1.47
CA VAL A 418 -15.65 1.88 0.12
C VAL A 418 -15.21 0.78 -0.86
N ALA A 419 -14.35 -0.14 -0.42
CA ALA A 419 -13.92 -1.27 -1.25
C ALA A 419 -15.11 -2.15 -1.67
N ARG A 420 -16.01 -2.48 -0.71
CA ARG A 420 -17.25 -3.18 -1.04
C ARG A 420 -18.12 -2.42 -2.03
N ALA A 421 -18.18 -1.10 -1.92
CA ALA A 421 -18.94 -0.30 -2.87
C ALA A 421 -18.37 -0.42 -4.29
N MET A 422 -17.03 -0.52 -4.44
CA MET A 422 -16.40 -0.79 -5.73
C MET A 422 -16.70 -2.18 -6.29
N ASP A 423 -16.95 -3.17 -5.45
CA ASP A 423 -17.38 -4.51 -5.90
C ASP A 423 -18.83 -4.54 -6.42
N ASN A 424 -19.62 -3.50 -6.16
CA ASN A 424 -21.05 -3.46 -6.46
C ASN A 424 -21.45 -2.23 -7.31
N MET A 425 -20.59 -1.82 -8.24
CA MET A 425 -20.77 -0.61 -9.06
C MET A 425 -22.03 -0.61 -9.96
N ASP A 426 -22.65 -1.76 -10.17
CA ASP A 426 -23.92 -1.88 -10.91
C ASP A 426 -25.12 -1.31 -10.09
N ASP A 427 -25.00 -1.24 -8.77
CA ASP A 427 -25.97 -0.55 -7.90
C ASP A 427 -25.65 0.96 -7.87
N PRO A 428 -26.59 1.83 -8.27
CA PRO A 428 -26.37 3.27 -8.28
C PRO A 428 -25.99 3.87 -6.91
N ALA A 429 -26.45 3.30 -5.80
CA ALA A 429 -26.09 3.77 -4.45
C ALA A 429 -24.64 3.39 -4.12
N GLU A 430 -24.23 2.18 -4.45
CA GLU A 430 -22.86 1.71 -4.26
C GLU A 430 -21.88 2.46 -5.19
N ALA A 431 -22.23 2.67 -6.45
CA ALA A 431 -21.44 3.47 -7.38
C ALA A 431 -21.22 4.90 -6.87
N ALA A 432 -22.28 5.54 -6.36
CA ALA A 432 -22.19 6.88 -5.77
C ALA A 432 -21.33 6.89 -4.51
N LEU A 433 -21.46 5.88 -3.65
CA LEU A 433 -20.63 5.75 -2.45
C LEU A 433 -19.16 5.49 -2.81
N ALA A 434 -18.88 4.61 -3.76
CA ALA A 434 -17.52 4.37 -4.25
C ALA A 434 -16.90 5.67 -4.78
N ARG A 435 -17.66 6.44 -5.56
CA ARG A 435 -17.22 7.70 -6.18
C ARG A 435 -16.82 8.77 -5.15
N VAL A 436 -17.67 9.06 -4.17
CA VAL A 436 -17.38 10.10 -3.18
C VAL A 436 -16.62 9.56 -1.98
N GLY A 437 -16.94 8.34 -1.55
CA GLY A 437 -16.32 7.68 -0.39
C GLY A 437 -14.83 7.47 -0.56
N THR A 438 -14.35 7.18 -1.78
CA THR A 438 -12.91 7.06 -2.05
C THR A 438 -12.17 8.37 -1.76
N ALA A 439 -12.70 9.52 -2.18
CA ALA A 439 -12.07 10.81 -1.89
C ALA A 439 -12.11 11.13 -0.39
N VAL A 440 -13.21 10.83 0.28
CA VAL A 440 -13.41 11.03 1.73
C VAL A 440 -12.44 10.13 2.52
N ALA A 441 -12.39 8.83 2.22
CA ALA A 441 -11.50 7.87 2.90
C ALA A 441 -10.03 8.22 2.67
N LYS A 442 -9.66 8.52 1.44
CA LYS A 442 -8.29 8.96 1.12
C LYS A 442 -7.92 10.23 1.86
N TYR A 443 -8.80 11.24 1.88
CA TYR A 443 -8.56 12.47 2.63
C TYR A 443 -8.30 12.19 4.11
N TRP A 444 -9.22 11.50 4.76
CA TRP A 444 -9.18 11.36 6.23
C TRP A 444 -8.09 10.40 6.70
N ASN A 445 -8.07 9.16 6.21
CA ASN A 445 -7.10 8.16 6.65
C ASN A 445 -5.66 8.63 6.46
N THR A 446 -5.36 9.27 5.31
CA THR A 446 -4.00 9.74 5.03
C THR A 446 -3.63 10.97 5.86
N LYS A 447 -4.60 11.78 6.31
CA LYS A 447 -4.36 12.91 7.19
C LYS A 447 -4.12 12.48 8.63
N ARG A 448 -4.80 11.40 9.07
CA ARG A 448 -4.64 10.89 10.44
C ARG A 448 -3.37 10.07 10.63
N CYS A 449 -2.89 9.42 9.57
CA CYS A 449 -1.76 8.52 9.62
C CYS A 449 -0.47 9.16 10.21
N PRO A 450 0.04 10.32 9.76
CA PRO A 450 1.24 10.91 10.33
C PRO A 450 1.11 11.24 11.83
N SER A 451 -0.04 11.74 12.26
CA SER A 451 -0.27 12.10 13.67
C SER A 451 -0.30 10.86 14.56
N LEU A 452 -0.96 9.78 14.12
CA LEU A 452 -1.01 8.53 14.87
C LEU A 452 0.36 7.86 14.96
N VAL A 453 1.10 7.79 13.85
CA VAL A 453 2.44 7.18 13.85
C VAL A 453 3.41 7.99 14.72
N PHE A 454 3.27 9.31 14.74
CA PHE A 454 4.06 10.17 15.65
C PHE A 454 3.73 9.87 17.12
N GLU A 455 2.45 9.80 17.48
CA GLU A 455 2.02 9.47 18.85
C GLU A 455 2.54 8.08 19.27
N ALA A 456 2.42 7.09 18.39
CA ALA A 456 2.94 5.75 18.63
C ALA A 456 4.47 5.74 18.83
N LEU A 457 5.21 6.56 18.05
CA LEU A 457 6.66 6.74 18.22
C LEU A 457 6.96 7.34 19.60
N GLU A 458 6.18 8.33 20.04
CA GLU A 458 6.31 8.96 21.36
C GLU A 458 6.08 7.95 22.49
N CYS A 459 5.13 7.01 22.35
CA CYS A 459 4.90 5.93 23.31
C CYS A 459 6.14 5.04 23.56
N HIS A 460 7.08 4.98 22.63
CA HIS A 460 8.34 4.22 22.78
C HIS A 460 9.44 5.00 23.51
N GLY A 461 9.33 6.34 23.58
CA GLY A 461 10.42 7.20 24.02
C GLY A 461 11.64 7.12 23.09
N GLY A 462 12.85 7.19 23.63
CA GLY A 462 14.11 7.14 22.85
C GLY A 462 14.22 5.96 21.86
N PRO A 463 13.87 4.74 22.24
CA PRO A 463 13.85 3.58 21.32
C PRO A 463 12.96 3.76 20.08
N GLY A 464 11.90 4.55 20.15
CA GLY A 464 11.06 4.87 19.00
C GLY A 464 11.72 5.80 17.98
N TYR A 465 12.76 6.53 18.37
CA TYR A 465 13.40 7.55 17.55
C TYR A 465 14.68 7.05 16.83
N ILE A 466 15.14 5.85 17.14
CA ILE A 466 16.35 5.28 16.55
C ILE A 466 16.01 4.19 15.53
N GLU A 467 16.87 4.02 14.52
CA GLU A 467 16.68 3.10 13.39
C GLU A 467 16.71 1.60 13.75
N ASP A 468 16.99 1.27 15.02
CA ASP A 468 16.87 -0.10 15.53
C ASP A 468 15.41 -0.56 15.60
N SER A 469 14.47 0.39 15.77
CA SER A 469 13.03 0.14 15.73
C SER A 469 12.46 0.41 14.33
N ILE A 470 11.27 -0.15 14.06
CA ILE A 470 10.53 0.13 12.82
C ILE A 470 9.91 1.54 12.81
N MET A 471 9.75 2.20 13.97
CA MET A 471 8.99 3.45 14.09
C MET A 471 9.50 4.60 13.22
N PRO A 472 10.83 4.86 13.11
CA PRO A 472 11.34 5.89 12.20
C PRO A 472 10.96 5.63 10.74
N ARG A 473 10.98 4.38 10.29
CA ARG A 473 10.58 4.01 8.93
C ARG A 473 9.08 4.25 8.71
N LEU A 474 8.22 3.81 9.63
CA LEU A 474 6.77 4.06 9.56
C LEU A 474 6.46 5.56 9.55
N TYR A 475 7.17 6.35 10.37
CA TYR A 475 6.98 7.79 10.41
C TYR A 475 7.38 8.48 9.10
N ARG A 476 8.48 8.06 8.49
CA ARG A 476 8.90 8.57 7.18
C ARG A 476 7.93 8.18 6.05
N GLU A 477 7.28 7.02 6.15
CA GLU A 477 6.30 6.53 5.17
C GLU A 477 4.95 7.26 5.30
N ALA A 478 4.51 7.53 6.51
CA ALA A 478 3.17 8.01 6.84
C ALA A 478 2.69 9.25 6.04
N PRO A 479 3.47 10.30 5.76
CA PRO A 479 2.99 11.49 5.06
C PRO A 479 2.80 11.30 3.57
N LEU A 480 3.39 10.28 2.94
CA LEU A 480 3.42 10.14 1.48
C LEU A 480 2.01 10.01 0.88
N ASN A 481 1.17 9.17 1.47
CA ASN A 481 -0.17 8.89 0.98
C ASN A 481 -1.10 10.12 0.98
N SER A 482 -0.79 11.16 1.77
CA SER A 482 -1.53 12.42 1.74
C SER A 482 -1.07 13.39 0.65
N ILE A 483 0.04 13.08 -0.04
CA ILE A 483 0.67 13.94 -1.06
C ILE A 483 0.32 13.47 -2.47
N TRP A 484 0.68 12.22 -2.81
CA TRP A 484 0.42 11.67 -4.13
C TRP A 484 -1.06 11.34 -4.37
N GLU A 485 -1.47 11.06 -5.63
CA GLU A 485 -2.85 10.77 -6.04
C GLU A 485 -3.87 11.86 -5.64
N GLY A 486 -3.38 13.07 -5.47
CA GLY A 486 -4.14 14.22 -5.03
C GLY A 486 -3.97 14.54 -3.54
N SER A 487 -3.49 15.74 -3.26
CA SER A 487 -3.34 16.26 -1.89
C SER A 487 -4.70 16.51 -1.23
N GLY A 488 -4.70 16.85 0.07
CA GLY A 488 -5.92 17.09 0.82
C GLY A 488 -6.85 18.14 0.19
N ASN A 489 -6.31 19.22 -0.41
CA ASN A 489 -7.12 20.20 -1.14
C ASN A 489 -7.75 19.59 -2.39
N ILE A 490 -6.99 18.77 -3.12
CA ILE A 490 -7.51 18.08 -4.31
C ILE A 490 -8.64 17.11 -3.95
N MET A 491 -8.53 16.42 -2.80
CA MET A 491 -9.62 15.56 -2.33
C MET A 491 -10.88 16.37 -1.98
N GLY A 492 -10.74 17.51 -1.26
CA GLY A 492 -11.88 18.40 -1.01
C GLY A 492 -12.52 18.94 -2.30
N LEU A 493 -11.70 19.33 -3.29
CA LEU A 493 -12.21 19.74 -4.60
C LEU A 493 -12.88 18.60 -5.38
N ASP A 494 -12.42 17.37 -5.20
CA ASP A 494 -13.04 16.21 -5.85
C ASP A 494 -14.39 15.86 -5.21
N VAL A 495 -14.50 15.97 -3.89
CA VAL A 495 -15.79 15.88 -3.17
C VAL A 495 -16.74 16.97 -3.67
N LEU A 496 -16.31 18.25 -3.77
CA LEU A 496 -17.13 19.33 -4.32
C LEU A 496 -17.62 19.02 -5.74
N ARG A 497 -16.73 18.48 -6.57
CA ARG A 497 -17.07 18.10 -7.95
C ARG A 497 -18.11 16.98 -8.00
N ALA A 498 -17.98 15.95 -7.15
CA ALA A 498 -18.97 14.87 -7.03
C ALA A 498 -20.34 15.43 -6.62
N ILE A 499 -20.37 16.28 -5.60
CA ILE A 499 -21.58 16.91 -5.10
C ILE A 499 -22.28 17.78 -6.18
N THR A 500 -21.51 18.57 -6.94
CA THR A 500 -22.08 19.54 -7.88
C THR A 500 -22.45 18.95 -9.24
N ARG A 501 -21.76 17.89 -9.68
CA ARG A 501 -21.99 17.29 -11.00
C ARG A 501 -22.85 16.04 -10.98
N GLU A 502 -22.97 15.39 -9.84
CA GLU A 502 -23.67 14.13 -9.64
C GLU A 502 -24.63 14.29 -8.44
N PRO A 503 -25.79 15.00 -8.61
CA PRO A 503 -26.65 15.41 -7.48
C PRO A 503 -27.14 14.27 -6.58
N ASN A 504 -27.35 13.08 -7.15
CA ASN A 504 -27.80 11.91 -6.39
C ASN A 504 -26.73 11.38 -5.42
N THR A 505 -25.46 11.71 -5.63
CA THR A 505 -24.33 11.25 -4.79
C THR A 505 -24.51 11.66 -3.33
N ILE A 506 -24.97 12.89 -3.06
CA ILE A 506 -25.26 13.36 -1.69
C ILE A 506 -26.37 12.52 -1.06
N GLY A 507 -27.45 12.29 -1.79
CA GLY A 507 -28.61 11.54 -1.31
C GLY A 507 -28.22 10.12 -0.89
N PHE A 508 -27.43 9.43 -1.70
CA PHE A 508 -26.94 8.10 -1.40
C PHE A 508 -25.93 8.07 -0.25
N PHE A 509 -25.02 9.04 -0.19
CA PHE A 509 -24.10 9.15 0.95
C PHE A 509 -24.84 9.40 2.27
N LEU A 510 -25.83 10.31 2.27
CA LEU A 510 -26.65 10.56 3.44
C LEU A 510 -27.49 9.34 3.82
N ALA A 511 -28.03 8.59 2.86
CA ALA A 511 -28.74 7.33 3.13
C ALA A 511 -27.82 6.29 3.78
N GLU A 512 -26.54 6.24 3.40
CA GLU A 512 -25.57 5.33 4.04
C GLU A 512 -25.35 5.69 5.52
N VAL A 513 -25.07 6.95 5.84
CA VAL A 513 -24.83 7.37 7.23
C VAL A 513 -26.09 7.31 8.09
N GLU A 514 -27.28 7.48 7.50
CA GLU A 514 -28.57 7.36 8.16
C GLU A 514 -28.85 5.92 8.68
N LYS A 515 -28.19 4.91 8.13
CA LYS A 515 -28.29 3.54 8.66
C LYS A 515 -27.82 3.43 10.13
N GLY A 516 -26.94 4.33 10.57
CA GLY A 516 -26.46 4.43 11.94
C GLY A 516 -27.34 5.26 12.88
N ARG A 517 -28.44 5.86 12.38
CA ARG A 517 -29.34 6.70 13.19
C ARG A 517 -29.91 5.92 14.39
N ASP A 518 -30.19 6.66 15.46
CA ASP A 518 -30.74 6.18 16.73
C ASP A 518 -29.79 5.27 17.56
N ASN A 519 -28.58 4.98 17.07
CA ASN A 519 -27.59 4.22 17.84
C ASN A 519 -26.82 5.08 18.87
N HIS A 520 -26.62 6.38 18.58
CA HIS A 520 -25.94 7.28 19.51
C HIS A 520 -26.33 8.77 19.27
N PRO A 521 -26.67 9.55 20.33
CA PRO A 521 -27.16 10.94 20.18
C PRO A 521 -26.15 11.88 19.48
N ASN A 522 -24.85 11.70 19.70
CA ASN A 522 -23.83 12.53 19.00
C ASN A 522 -23.74 12.18 17.51
N LEU A 523 -23.99 10.93 17.13
CA LEU A 523 -24.06 10.55 15.72
C LEU A 523 -25.30 11.17 15.05
N ASP A 524 -26.46 11.14 15.70
CA ASP A 524 -27.69 11.76 15.17
C ASP A 524 -27.50 13.26 14.97
N LYS A 525 -26.83 13.90 15.93
CA LYS A 525 -26.46 15.32 15.81
C LYS A 525 -25.52 15.56 14.63
N ALA A 526 -24.47 14.76 14.49
CA ALA A 526 -23.50 14.88 13.38
C ALA A 526 -24.16 14.66 12.01
N ILE A 527 -25.04 13.66 11.89
CA ILE A 527 -25.83 13.42 10.65
C ILE A 527 -26.67 14.65 10.31
N LYS A 528 -27.33 15.25 11.30
CA LYS A 528 -28.16 16.47 11.10
C LYS A 528 -27.31 17.65 10.67
N GLU A 529 -26.16 17.88 11.31
CA GLU A 529 -25.23 18.97 10.97
C GLU A 529 -24.64 18.76 9.56
N LEU A 530 -24.20 17.55 9.23
CA LEU A 530 -23.71 17.22 7.89
C LEU A 530 -24.78 17.45 6.82
N ARG A 531 -26.02 17.04 7.07
CA ARG A 531 -27.15 17.28 6.14
C ARG A 531 -27.34 18.77 5.88
N LEU A 532 -27.27 19.63 6.91
CA LEU A 532 -27.38 21.08 6.77
C LEU A 532 -26.26 21.64 5.89
N GLU A 533 -25.00 21.29 6.15
CA GLU A 533 -23.85 21.76 5.37
C GLU A 533 -23.92 21.32 3.90
N LEU A 534 -24.39 20.10 3.62
CA LEU A 534 -24.53 19.58 2.26
C LEU A 534 -25.73 20.12 1.48
N THR A 535 -26.74 20.69 2.15
CA THR A 535 -27.95 21.25 1.50
C THR A 535 -27.87 22.76 1.30
N GLU A 536 -26.81 23.42 1.76
CA GLU A 536 -26.63 24.86 1.46
C GLU A 536 -26.45 25.07 -0.05
N THR A 537 -27.23 26.00 -0.60
CA THR A 537 -27.28 26.27 -2.05
C THR A 537 -25.98 26.85 -2.63
N ASN A 538 -25.04 27.27 -1.77
CA ASN A 538 -23.72 27.78 -2.16
C ASN A 538 -22.63 27.10 -1.33
N LEU A 539 -22.26 25.89 -1.71
CA LEU A 539 -21.09 25.19 -1.16
C LEU A 539 -19.82 25.95 -1.50
N ALA A 540 -19.27 26.68 -0.54
CA ALA A 540 -18.03 27.42 -0.74
C ALA A 540 -16.84 26.45 -0.79
N GLU A 541 -15.97 26.59 -1.78
CA GLU A 541 -14.73 25.80 -1.91
C GLU A 541 -13.88 25.82 -0.63
N SER A 542 -13.86 26.96 0.07
CA SER A 542 -13.13 27.13 1.34
C SER A 542 -13.63 26.25 2.48
N LYS A 543 -14.87 25.77 2.45
CA LYS A 543 -15.45 24.86 3.45
C LYS A 543 -15.17 23.38 3.16
N MET A 544 -14.68 23.02 1.98
CA MET A 544 -14.66 21.62 1.54
C MET A 544 -13.78 20.70 2.39
N ARG A 545 -12.74 21.21 3.03
CA ARG A 545 -11.97 20.39 3.97
C ARG A 545 -12.76 20.03 5.22
N LEU A 546 -13.52 21.00 5.77
CA LEU A 546 -14.42 20.79 6.91
C LEU A 546 -15.52 19.79 6.55
N ILE A 547 -16.19 19.99 5.41
CA ILE A 547 -17.26 19.10 4.94
C ILE A 547 -16.73 17.67 4.73
N THR A 548 -15.56 17.53 4.10
CA THR A 548 -14.95 16.20 3.88
C THR A 548 -14.59 15.50 5.19
N GLU A 549 -14.13 16.24 6.20
CA GLU A 549 -13.89 15.74 7.55
C GLU A 549 -15.21 15.32 8.22
N MET A 550 -16.25 16.14 8.17
CA MET A 550 -17.58 15.79 8.69
C MET A 550 -18.14 14.54 8.02
N MET A 551 -17.99 14.41 6.70
CA MET A 551 -18.39 13.21 5.96
C MET A 551 -17.63 11.97 6.47
N ALA A 552 -16.31 12.07 6.64
CA ALA A 552 -15.48 10.97 7.11
C ALA A 552 -15.88 10.52 8.53
N LEU A 553 -15.95 11.44 9.47
CA LEU A 553 -16.27 11.15 10.86
C LEU A 553 -17.71 10.62 11.03
N THR A 554 -18.66 11.18 10.29
CA THR A 554 -20.05 10.71 10.34
C THR A 554 -20.18 9.30 9.75
N LEU A 555 -19.49 9.02 8.62
CA LEU A 555 -19.50 7.68 8.03
C LEU A 555 -18.82 6.65 8.95
N GLN A 556 -17.66 6.97 9.52
CA GLN A 556 -17.00 6.10 10.50
C GLN A 556 -17.90 5.84 11.71
N GLY A 557 -18.52 6.88 12.26
CA GLY A 557 -19.45 6.77 13.39
C GLY A 557 -20.64 5.88 13.08
N ALA A 558 -21.24 6.01 11.89
CA ALA A 558 -22.34 5.16 11.44
C ALA A 558 -21.91 3.70 11.32
N LEU A 559 -20.80 3.43 10.61
CA LEU A 559 -20.28 2.07 10.43
C LEU A 559 -19.94 1.40 11.75
N LEU A 560 -19.20 2.09 12.63
CA LEU A 560 -18.84 1.57 13.95
C LEU A 560 -20.07 1.31 14.81
N SER A 561 -21.09 2.15 14.76
CA SER A 561 -22.31 1.96 15.55
C SER A 561 -23.15 0.76 15.10
N ILE A 562 -23.00 0.30 13.85
CA ILE A 562 -23.73 -0.84 13.29
C ILE A 562 -22.95 -2.16 13.51
N HIS A 563 -21.62 -2.15 13.32
CA HIS A 563 -20.85 -3.36 13.18
C HIS A 563 -19.79 -3.59 14.29
N ALA A 564 -19.31 -2.53 14.95
CA ALA A 564 -18.32 -2.67 16.00
C ALA A 564 -18.94 -2.96 17.37
N PRO A 565 -18.18 -3.51 18.34
CA PRO A 565 -18.63 -3.60 19.72
C PRO A 565 -19.02 -2.24 20.30
N LYS A 566 -20.03 -2.25 21.19
CA LYS A 566 -20.59 -1.01 21.75
C LYS A 566 -19.53 -0.12 22.40
N TYR A 567 -18.56 -0.69 23.11
CA TYR A 567 -17.49 0.10 23.77
C TYR A 567 -16.60 0.84 22.76
N VAL A 568 -16.41 0.32 21.53
CA VAL A 568 -15.67 1.00 20.45
C VAL A 568 -16.51 2.13 19.87
N SER A 569 -17.75 1.83 19.46
CA SER A 569 -18.65 2.82 18.84
C SER A 569 -18.99 3.96 19.79
N GLU A 570 -19.21 3.68 21.08
CA GLU A 570 -19.49 4.66 22.13
C GLU A 570 -18.26 5.59 22.33
N ALA A 571 -17.05 5.04 22.46
CA ALA A 571 -15.83 5.82 22.59
C ALA A 571 -15.59 6.72 21.37
N PHE A 572 -15.82 6.21 20.16
CA PHE A 572 -15.73 7.01 18.92
C PHE A 572 -16.75 8.15 18.90
N CYS A 573 -18.02 7.86 19.13
CA CYS A 573 -19.09 8.87 19.08
C CYS A 573 -18.95 9.92 20.19
N LEU A 574 -18.53 9.53 21.41
CA LEU A 574 -18.28 10.48 22.50
C LEU A 574 -17.11 11.40 22.23
N SER A 575 -16.03 10.90 21.62
CA SER A 575 -14.82 11.68 21.35
C SER A 575 -14.89 12.45 20.03
N ARG A 576 -15.10 11.76 18.89
CA ARG A 576 -15.02 12.37 17.55
C ARG A 576 -16.25 13.21 17.18
N LEU A 577 -17.42 12.84 17.69
CA LEU A 577 -18.70 13.50 17.38
C LEU A 577 -19.25 14.32 18.57
N GLY A 578 -18.58 14.25 19.73
CA GLY A 578 -19.00 14.93 20.97
C GLY A 578 -18.71 16.43 21.06
N GLY A 579 -18.17 17.06 20.01
CA GLY A 579 -17.92 18.50 19.93
C GLY A 579 -16.66 18.98 20.69
N ARG A 580 -15.85 18.09 21.26
CA ARG A 580 -14.59 18.40 21.95
C ARG A 580 -13.35 17.85 21.25
N TYR A 581 -13.51 17.32 20.05
CA TYR A 581 -12.40 16.73 19.30
C TYR A 581 -11.39 17.77 18.86
N THR A 582 -10.15 17.65 19.35
CA THR A 582 -9.05 18.57 19.05
C THR A 582 -8.03 18.00 18.07
N GLY A 583 -8.16 16.72 17.70
CA GLY A 583 -7.21 16.01 16.85
C GLY A 583 -6.01 15.41 17.61
N SER A 584 -5.83 15.71 18.91
CA SER A 584 -4.82 15.10 19.76
C SER A 584 -5.30 13.75 20.30
N PHE A 585 -4.39 12.80 20.47
CA PHE A 585 -4.68 11.51 21.09
C PHE A 585 -4.64 11.59 22.63
N GLY A 586 -5.24 10.62 23.31
CA GLY A 586 -5.29 10.54 24.77
C GLY A 586 -6.35 11.44 25.40
N THR A 587 -7.39 11.79 24.65
CA THR A 587 -8.46 12.70 25.09
C THR A 587 -9.82 12.05 25.22
N LEU A 588 -9.88 10.71 25.28
CA LEU A 588 -11.13 9.97 25.49
C LEU A 588 -11.76 10.32 26.85
N PRO A 589 -13.11 10.45 26.91
CA PRO A 589 -13.82 10.61 28.18
C PRO A 589 -13.56 9.47 29.15
N ASN A 590 -13.59 9.75 30.45
CA ASN A 590 -13.36 8.76 31.50
C ASN A 590 -14.41 7.61 31.53
N SER A 591 -15.53 7.77 30.84
CA SER A 591 -16.58 6.74 30.71
C SER A 591 -16.24 5.66 29.70
N CYS A 592 -15.18 5.83 28.90
CA CYS A 592 -14.79 4.85 27.87
C CYS A 592 -14.10 3.65 28.50
N ASP A 593 -14.37 2.48 27.94
CA ASP A 593 -13.76 1.20 28.34
C ASP A 593 -12.40 1.02 27.63
N LEU A 594 -11.37 1.66 28.20
CA LEU A 594 -10.05 1.73 27.60
C LEU A 594 -9.39 0.34 27.50
N GLU A 595 -9.59 -0.51 28.50
CA GLU A 595 -8.95 -1.82 28.58
C GLU A 595 -9.45 -2.75 27.47
N ASN A 596 -10.76 -2.90 27.29
CA ASN A 596 -11.33 -3.72 26.25
C ASN A 596 -11.02 -3.20 24.84
N ILE A 597 -10.91 -1.87 24.64
CA ILE A 597 -10.49 -1.28 23.37
C ILE A 597 -9.05 -1.68 23.03
N ILE A 598 -8.13 -1.59 24.00
CA ILE A 598 -6.71 -1.95 23.80
C ILE A 598 -6.57 -3.45 23.54
N GLU A 599 -7.24 -4.30 24.35
CA GLU A 599 -7.20 -5.76 24.17
C GLU A 599 -7.76 -6.22 22.81
N ARG A 600 -8.83 -5.56 22.33
CA ARG A 600 -9.38 -5.80 21.00
C ARG A 600 -8.39 -5.46 19.90
N ALA A 601 -7.66 -4.36 20.08
CA ALA A 601 -6.69 -3.92 19.11
C ALA A 601 -5.49 -4.89 19.03
N TYR A 602 -4.89 -5.25 20.14
CA TYR A 602 -3.74 -6.17 20.15
C TYR A 602 -3.54 -6.80 21.54
N LYS A 603 -3.42 -8.13 21.57
CA LYS A 603 -3.01 -8.87 22.77
C LYS A 603 -1.51 -9.12 22.71
N ALA A 604 -0.75 -8.40 23.51
CA ALA A 604 0.67 -8.68 23.69
C ALA A 604 0.82 -10.04 24.41
N SER A 605 1.53 -10.97 23.77
CA SER A 605 1.81 -12.32 24.31
C SER A 605 2.92 -12.28 25.36
#